data_a516f9c0d7a0381d19ba88bb1c9cfc6c
#
_entry.id   a516f9c0d7a0381d19ba88bb1c9cfc6c
#
_cell.length_a   1.000
_cell.length_b   1.000
_cell.length_c   1.000
_cell.angle_alpha   90.00
_cell.angle_beta   90.00
_cell.angle_gamma   90.00
#
_symmetry.space_group_name_H-M   'P 1'
#
loop_
_entity.id
_entity.type
_entity.pdbx_description
1 polymer ?
#
loop_
_entity_poly.entity_id
_entity_poly.type
_entity_poly.pdbx_seq_one_letter_code
_entity_poly.pdbx_strand_id
1 'polypeptide(L)'
;MKAVKAQILLLLALLLFGGQMGCALKRVEDNKIPYWKGRFPVMVVAHRGFSGAAPENTLAAFRKAIEAGSDMIELDVHLSKDGKIVVIHDETLERTTNGQGRVVDHPLKELKNLDAGSWFNPQFAGEKVPTLQEVLGLAQGKVPVNIEIKNPTHGKYSITELSEKALQEVKRAEMVNQVIFSSFNPVSLEWVQKKEPWARVAFLYHRPWNSLTELTGGREFRVLNLRNIHLTREKVEKIRKEGVKLNVYTVNSEEELEQFVRWGVDGIITNYPDRLIRILKEKTP
;
A
#
# COMPACT_ATOMS: atom_id res chain seq x y z
N MET A 1 -19.44 25.34 55.21
CA MET A 1 -19.70 25.79 53.83
C MET A 1 -18.45 25.77 52.90
N LYS A 2 -17.22 25.96 53.37
CA LYS A 2 -16.01 25.93 52.51
C LYS A 2 -15.58 24.51 52.09
N ALA A 3 -15.81 23.49 52.88
CA ALA A 3 -15.42 22.09 52.58
C ALA A 3 -16.29 21.42 51.49
N VAL A 4 -17.57 21.76 51.40
CA VAL A 4 -18.48 21.19 50.39
C VAL A 4 -18.21 21.72 49.00
N LYS A 5 -17.75 22.99 48.84
CA LYS A 5 -17.38 23.57 47.55
C LYS A 5 -16.11 22.94 46.95
N ALA A 6 -15.16 22.51 47.78
CA ALA A 6 -13.93 21.87 47.31
C ALA A 6 -14.18 20.45 46.76
N GLN A 7 -15.10 19.69 47.35
CA GLN A 7 -15.45 18.35 46.85
C GLN A 7 -16.23 18.36 45.53
N ILE A 8 -17.08 19.38 45.29
CA ILE A 8 -17.82 19.52 44.03
C ILE A 8 -16.89 19.92 42.88
N LEU A 9 -15.88 20.78 43.14
CA LEU A 9 -14.88 21.14 42.11
C LEU A 9 -13.98 19.95 41.74
N LEU A 10 -13.65 19.08 42.69
CA LEU A 10 -12.84 17.88 42.42
C LEU A 10 -13.59 16.83 41.59
N LEU A 11 -14.90 16.68 41.81
CA LEU A 11 -15.76 15.78 41.02
C LEU A 11 -16.00 16.30 39.60
N LEU A 12 -16.13 17.61 39.41
CA LEU A 12 -16.24 18.21 38.06
C LEU A 12 -14.94 18.12 37.27
N ALA A 13 -13.78 18.22 37.91
CA ALA A 13 -12.47 18.04 37.26
C ALA A 13 -12.26 16.58 36.82
N LEU A 14 -12.72 15.60 37.58
CA LEU A 14 -12.65 14.17 37.23
C LEU A 14 -13.58 13.80 36.04
N LEU A 15 -14.72 14.47 35.90
CA LEU A 15 -15.65 14.26 34.78
C LEU A 15 -15.13 14.87 33.46
N LEU A 16 -14.37 15.98 33.51
CA LEU A 16 -13.78 16.58 32.35
C LEU A 16 -12.55 15.82 31.86
N PHE A 17 -11.78 15.18 32.73
CA PHE A 17 -10.65 14.30 32.34
C PHE A 17 -11.12 12.92 31.86
N GLY A 18 -12.24 12.40 32.35
CA GLY A 18 -12.81 11.12 31.91
C GLY A 18 -13.29 11.12 30.46
N GLY A 19 -13.80 12.26 29.97
CA GLY A 19 -14.26 12.39 28.59
C GLY A 19 -13.12 12.38 27.53
N GLN A 20 -11.97 12.94 27.88
CA GLN A 20 -10.81 12.93 26.96
C GLN A 20 -10.07 11.58 26.95
N MET A 21 -9.98 10.89 28.10
CA MET A 21 -9.42 9.53 28.17
C MET A 21 -10.26 8.50 27.43
N GLY A 22 -11.60 8.61 27.52
CA GLY A 22 -12.50 7.72 26.79
C GLY A 22 -12.40 7.87 25.27
N CYS A 23 -12.19 9.11 24.79
CA CYS A 23 -11.99 9.36 23.36
C CYS A 23 -10.61 8.86 22.86
N ALA A 24 -9.56 8.99 23.67
CA ALA A 24 -8.23 8.48 23.34
C ALA A 24 -8.19 6.94 23.37
N LEU A 25 -8.82 6.31 24.37
CA LEU A 25 -8.90 4.85 24.46
C LEU A 25 -9.74 4.25 23.33
N LYS A 26 -10.86 4.89 22.96
CA LYS A 26 -11.68 4.44 21.83
C LYS A 26 -10.92 4.55 20.50
N ARG A 27 -10.12 5.61 20.33
CA ARG A 27 -9.23 5.74 19.16
C ARG A 27 -8.13 4.69 19.13
N VAL A 28 -7.56 4.27 20.26
CA VAL A 28 -6.54 3.21 20.33
C VAL A 28 -7.12 1.83 20.02
N GLU A 29 -8.39 1.57 20.38
CA GLU A 29 -9.09 0.34 19.99
C GLU A 29 -9.48 0.32 18.50
N ASP A 30 -9.87 1.46 17.92
CA ASP A 30 -10.15 1.59 16.48
C ASP A 30 -8.90 1.35 15.61
N ASN A 31 -7.68 1.48 16.17
CA ASN A 31 -6.42 1.10 15.48
C ASN A 31 -6.26 -0.42 15.30
N LYS A 32 -7.12 -1.23 15.90
CA LYS A 32 -7.29 -2.65 15.61
C LYS A 32 -8.25 -2.89 14.43
N ILE A 33 -8.51 -1.87 13.58
CA ILE A 33 -9.33 -2.07 12.38
C ILE A 33 -8.68 -3.20 11.60
N PRO A 34 -9.41 -4.31 11.40
CA PRO A 34 -8.86 -5.44 10.69
C PRO A 34 -8.41 -4.97 9.31
N TYR A 35 -7.32 -5.54 8.85
CA TYR A 35 -6.95 -5.50 7.44
C TYR A 35 -8.22 -5.70 6.61
N TRP A 36 -8.37 -4.94 5.51
CA TRP A 36 -9.61 -4.98 4.75
C TRP A 36 -10.05 -6.41 4.45
N LYS A 37 -11.35 -6.66 4.57
CA LYS A 37 -11.93 -7.90 4.06
C LYS A 37 -12.18 -7.69 2.58
N GLY A 38 -11.52 -8.49 1.75
CA GLY A 38 -11.87 -8.66 0.35
C GLY A 38 -13.24 -9.35 0.20
N ARG A 39 -13.74 -9.42 -1.03
CA ARG A 39 -14.95 -10.19 -1.36
C ARG A 39 -14.78 -11.70 -1.14
N PHE A 40 -13.55 -12.15 -1.15
CA PHE A 40 -13.15 -13.54 -0.99
C PHE A 40 -12.30 -13.71 0.29
N PRO A 41 -12.06 -14.95 0.75
CA PRO A 41 -11.18 -15.22 1.88
C PRO A 41 -9.74 -14.71 1.69
N VAL A 42 -9.28 -14.60 0.44
CA VAL A 42 -7.97 -14.06 0.06
C VAL A 42 -8.19 -12.78 -0.74
N MET A 43 -7.52 -11.70 -0.35
CA MET A 43 -7.65 -10.40 -0.99
C MET A 43 -6.93 -10.37 -2.34
N VAL A 44 -7.59 -9.85 -3.36
CA VAL A 44 -7.05 -9.67 -4.71
C VAL A 44 -6.43 -8.29 -4.82
N VAL A 45 -5.08 -8.23 -4.85
CA VAL A 45 -4.33 -6.98 -4.98
C VAL A 45 -3.75 -6.89 -6.39
N ALA A 46 -4.18 -5.90 -7.16
CA ALA A 46 -3.72 -5.69 -8.53
C ALA A 46 -2.37 -4.95 -8.54
N HIS A 47 -1.29 -5.67 -8.84
CA HIS A 47 0.10 -5.19 -8.86
C HIS A 47 0.31 -4.17 -9.98
N ARG A 48 0.59 -2.91 -9.60
CA ARG A 48 0.71 -1.77 -10.53
C ARG A 48 -0.52 -1.59 -11.42
N GLY A 49 -1.71 -1.87 -10.84
CA GLY A 49 -2.95 -2.04 -11.58
C GLY A 49 -3.09 -3.43 -12.23
N PHE A 50 -3.92 -3.57 -13.23
CA PHE A 50 -4.01 -4.81 -14.03
C PHE A 50 -2.87 -4.85 -15.05
N SER A 51 -1.63 -4.96 -14.57
CA SER A 51 -0.42 -4.84 -15.38
C SER A 51 -0.20 -6.00 -16.36
N GLY A 52 -0.93 -7.10 -16.23
CA GLY A 52 -0.98 -8.16 -17.24
C GLY A 52 -1.84 -7.83 -18.48
N ALA A 53 -2.68 -6.77 -18.43
CA ALA A 53 -3.59 -6.39 -19.50
C ALA A 53 -3.50 -4.91 -19.91
N ALA A 54 -2.68 -4.10 -19.24
CA ALA A 54 -2.43 -2.69 -19.54
C ALA A 54 -1.05 -2.27 -19.02
N PRO A 55 -0.45 -1.18 -19.53
CA PRO A 55 0.86 -0.74 -19.08
C PRO A 55 0.86 -0.42 -17.58
N GLU A 56 1.80 -1.02 -16.85
CA GLU A 56 1.93 -0.89 -15.39
C GLU A 56 1.96 0.57 -14.94
N ASN A 57 1.41 0.84 -13.75
CA ASN A 57 1.42 2.17 -13.13
C ASN A 57 0.78 3.28 -13.98
N THR A 58 -0.15 2.96 -14.88
CA THR A 58 -0.93 3.94 -15.66
C THR A 58 -2.39 3.98 -15.20
N LEU A 59 -3.07 5.09 -15.52
CA LEU A 59 -4.51 5.19 -15.24
C LEU A 59 -5.32 4.12 -15.97
N ALA A 60 -4.87 3.66 -17.16
CA ALA A 60 -5.50 2.55 -17.87
C ALA A 60 -5.42 1.24 -17.08
N ALA A 61 -4.25 0.91 -16.51
CA ALA A 61 -4.08 -0.29 -15.70
C ALA A 61 -4.93 -0.24 -14.41
N PHE A 62 -5.02 0.91 -13.77
CA PHE A 62 -5.83 1.07 -12.56
C PHE A 62 -7.34 1.00 -12.86
N ARG A 63 -7.81 1.62 -13.94
CA ARG A 63 -9.21 1.47 -14.39
C ARG A 63 -9.56 0.01 -14.66
N LYS A 64 -8.73 -0.71 -15.42
CA LYS A 64 -8.94 -2.14 -15.68
C LYS A 64 -8.94 -2.99 -14.41
N ALA A 65 -8.10 -2.68 -13.42
CA ALA A 65 -8.08 -3.39 -12.14
C ALA A 65 -9.38 -3.19 -11.35
N ILE A 66 -9.92 -1.96 -11.33
CA ILE A 66 -11.20 -1.64 -10.68
C ILE A 66 -12.35 -2.34 -11.41
N GLU A 67 -12.38 -2.28 -12.74
CA GLU A 67 -13.40 -2.93 -13.58
C GLU A 67 -13.40 -4.46 -13.44
N ALA A 68 -12.22 -5.07 -13.35
CA ALA A 68 -12.07 -6.49 -13.06
C ALA A 68 -12.57 -6.86 -11.66
N GLY A 69 -12.69 -5.87 -10.79
CA GLY A 69 -13.16 -6.03 -9.43
C GLY A 69 -12.08 -6.48 -8.47
N SER A 70 -10.87 -5.97 -8.59
CA SER A 70 -9.83 -6.14 -7.57
C SER A 70 -10.26 -5.57 -6.22
N ASP A 71 -9.83 -6.18 -5.13
CA ASP A 71 -10.13 -5.69 -3.78
C ASP A 71 -9.22 -4.52 -3.38
N MET A 72 -8.05 -4.38 -4.04
CA MET A 72 -7.08 -3.33 -3.84
C MET A 72 -6.25 -3.14 -5.10
N ILE A 73 -5.85 -1.91 -5.42
CA ILE A 73 -4.80 -1.62 -6.39
C ILE A 73 -3.49 -1.31 -5.67
N GLU A 74 -2.39 -1.71 -6.26
CA GLU A 74 -1.05 -1.41 -5.76
C GLU A 74 -0.33 -0.53 -6.79
N LEU A 75 0.52 0.38 -6.31
CA LEU A 75 1.29 1.32 -7.11
C LEU A 75 2.60 1.73 -6.44
N ASP A 76 3.54 2.22 -7.24
CA ASP A 76 4.88 2.67 -6.81
C ASP A 76 5.03 4.19 -6.95
N VAL A 77 5.62 4.86 -5.97
CA VAL A 77 5.80 6.31 -6.00
C VAL A 77 7.25 6.75 -5.93
N HIS A 78 7.58 7.75 -6.76
CA HIS A 78 8.83 8.51 -6.76
C HIS A 78 8.56 10.01 -6.74
N LEU A 79 9.61 10.80 -6.49
CA LEU A 79 9.57 12.27 -6.60
C LEU A 79 10.20 12.74 -7.91
N SER A 80 9.53 13.66 -8.57
CA SER A 80 10.08 14.45 -9.67
C SER A 80 11.10 15.50 -9.17
N LYS A 81 11.85 16.12 -10.07
CA LYS A 81 12.82 17.18 -9.76
C LYS A 81 12.23 18.35 -8.96
N ASP A 82 10.99 18.71 -9.22
CA ASP A 82 10.23 19.75 -8.56
C ASP A 82 9.40 19.25 -7.37
N GLY A 83 9.67 18.00 -6.91
CA GLY A 83 9.12 17.40 -5.69
C GLY A 83 7.64 17.07 -5.76
N LYS A 84 7.13 16.76 -6.96
CA LYS A 84 5.79 16.20 -7.16
C LYS A 84 5.86 14.68 -7.13
N ILE A 85 4.83 14.03 -6.58
CA ILE A 85 4.77 12.57 -6.57
C ILE A 85 4.24 12.07 -7.90
N VAL A 86 5.01 11.18 -8.51
CA VAL A 86 4.66 10.46 -9.74
C VAL A 86 4.61 8.97 -9.49
N VAL A 87 3.77 8.28 -10.26
CA VAL A 87 3.51 6.84 -10.13
C VAL A 87 4.27 6.12 -11.23
N ILE A 88 5.39 5.49 -10.85
CA ILE A 88 6.29 4.74 -11.72
C ILE A 88 7.14 3.80 -10.86
N HIS A 89 7.48 2.61 -11.36
CA HIS A 89 8.24 1.64 -10.57
C HIS A 89 9.74 1.92 -10.50
N ASP A 90 10.36 2.13 -11.67
CA ASP A 90 11.81 2.26 -11.76
C ASP A 90 12.26 3.70 -11.44
N GLU A 91 13.47 3.86 -10.94
CA GLU A 91 14.09 5.18 -10.77
C GLU A 91 14.37 5.87 -12.11
N THR A 92 14.35 5.12 -13.20
CA THR A 92 14.65 5.58 -14.58
C THR A 92 13.45 5.39 -15.51
N LEU A 93 13.44 6.13 -16.63
CA LEU A 93 12.29 6.28 -17.52
C LEU A 93 12.24 5.25 -18.65
N GLU A 94 13.38 4.63 -18.98
CA GLU A 94 13.61 3.89 -20.24
C GLU A 94 12.70 2.68 -20.42
N ARG A 95 12.40 1.93 -19.35
CA ARG A 95 11.67 0.66 -19.47
C ARG A 95 10.19 0.84 -19.79
N THR A 96 9.57 1.85 -19.22
CA THR A 96 8.10 2.02 -19.25
C THR A 96 7.64 3.33 -19.87
N THR A 97 8.58 4.09 -20.46
CA THR A 97 8.25 5.33 -21.18
C THR A 97 9.14 5.49 -22.41
N ASN A 98 8.84 6.49 -23.25
CA ASN A 98 9.73 6.94 -24.32
C ASN A 98 10.77 7.98 -23.86
N GLY A 99 10.89 8.22 -22.55
CA GLY A 99 11.89 9.11 -21.94
C GLY A 99 13.20 8.39 -21.61
N GLN A 100 14.18 9.17 -21.15
CA GLN A 100 15.49 8.69 -20.73
C GLN A 100 15.92 9.39 -19.43
N GLY A 101 16.78 8.77 -18.64
CA GLY A 101 17.33 9.31 -17.41
C GLY A 101 16.45 9.04 -16.19
N ARG A 102 16.82 9.68 -15.09
CA ARG A 102 16.18 9.43 -13.80
C ARG A 102 14.93 10.28 -13.61
N VAL A 103 13.90 9.71 -13.05
CA VAL A 103 12.64 10.42 -12.68
C VAL A 103 12.93 11.70 -11.89
N VAL A 104 13.86 11.64 -10.94
CA VAL A 104 14.20 12.76 -10.04
C VAL A 104 14.92 13.93 -10.74
N ASP A 105 15.41 13.73 -11.96
CA ASP A 105 16.10 14.77 -12.74
C ASP A 105 15.14 15.57 -13.66
N HIS A 106 13.88 15.09 -13.81
CA HIS A 106 12.86 15.71 -14.65
C HIS A 106 11.75 16.37 -13.81
N PRO A 107 11.35 17.62 -14.13
CA PRO A 107 10.17 18.23 -13.53
C PRO A 107 8.89 17.51 -14.00
N LEU A 108 7.83 17.61 -13.20
CA LEU A 108 6.54 16.97 -13.50
C LEU A 108 6.05 17.26 -14.93
N LYS A 109 6.19 18.50 -15.39
CA LYS A 109 5.75 18.93 -16.73
C LYS A 109 6.40 18.09 -17.85
N GLU A 110 7.68 17.73 -17.73
CA GLU A 110 8.37 16.87 -18.70
C GLU A 110 7.86 15.45 -18.58
N LEU A 111 7.75 14.90 -17.38
CA LEU A 111 7.24 13.53 -17.14
C LEU A 111 5.83 13.34 -17.70
N LYS A 112 4.97 14.36 -17.60
CA LYS A 112 3.59 14.31 -18.15
C LYS A 112 3.54 14.34 -19.68
N ASN A 113 4.61 14.74 -20.37
CA ASN A 113 4.67 14.71 -21.83
C ASN A 113 5.03 13.33 -22.37
N LEU A 114 5.67 12.48 -21.55
CA LEU A 114 6.12 11.16 -21.98
C LEU A 114 4.93 10.24 -22.35
N ASP A 115 5.20 9.32 -23.23
CA ASP A 115 4.32 8.18 -23.53
C ASP A 115 4.72 7.02 -22.61
N ALA A 116 3.79 6.59 -21.76
CA ALA A 116 3.97 5.49 -20.82
C ALA A 116 3.17 4.23 -21.22
N GLY A 117 2.62 4.19 -22.43
CA GLY A 117 1.75 3.11 -22.88
C GLY A 117 2.24 2.31 -24.08
N SER A 118 2.86 2.97 -25.06
CA SER A 118 3.25 2.35 -26.34
C SER A 118 4.23 1.18 -26.19
N TRP A 119 5.07 1.19 -25.16
CA TRP A 119 6.02 0.10 -24.88
C TRP A 119 5.31 -1.23 -24.58
N PHE A 120 4.12 -1.17 -24.00
CA PHE A 120 3.31 -2.34 -23.67
C PHE A 120 2.52 -2.83 -24.90
N ASN A 121 1.79 -1.93 -25.54
CA ASN A 121 1.06 -2.22 -26.77
C ASN A 121 0.66 -0.88 -27.43
N PRO A 122 0.72 -0.74 -28.78
CA PRO A 122 0.34 0.48 -29.49
C PRO A 122 -1.07 1.02 -29.18
N GLN A 123 -2.00 0.16 -28.79
CA GLN A 123 -3.36 0.59 -28.39
C GLN A 123 -3.38 1.52 -27.16
N PHE A 124 -2.31 1.52 -26.35
CA PHE A 124 -2.14 2.38 -25.18
C PHE A 124 -1.27 3.60 -25.48
N ALA A 125 -0.96 3.88 -26.75
CA ALA A 125 -0.22 5.08 -27.13
C ALA A 125 -0.87 6.32 -26.54
N GLY A 126 -0.06 7.20 -25.94
CA GLY A 126 -0.54 8.41 -25.29
C GLY A 126 -0.91 8.30 -23.81
N GLU A 127 -0.94 7.08 -23.22
CA GLU A 127 -0.98 6.97 -21.76
C GLU A 127 0.20 7.72 -21.13
N LYS A 128 -0.04 8.32 -19.97
CA LYS A 128 0.91 9.20 -19.29
C LYS A 128 1.39 8.62 -17.97
N VAL A 129 2.57 9.05 -17.52
CA VAL A 129 3.00 8.85 -16.13
C VAL A 129 2.02 9.59 -15.22
N PRO A 130 1.26 8.91 -14.34
CA PRO A 130 0.31 9.57 -13.47
C PRO A 130 1.00 10.25 -12.28
N THR A 131 0.35 11.26 -11.72
CA THR A 131 0.61 11.70 -10.35
C THR A 131 -0.14 10.83 -9.37
N LEU A 132 0.34 10.79 -8.10
CA LEU A 132 -0.40 10.10 -7.04
C LEU A 132 -1.82 10.67 -6.88
N GLN A 133 -1.97 12.00 -6.98
CA GLN A 133 -3.27 12.65 -6.89
C GLN A 133 -4.26 12.16 -7.96
N GLU A 134 -3.82 11.97 -9.20
CA GLU A 134 -4.66 11.43 -10.28
C GLU A 134 -5.15 10.01 -9.97
N VAL A 135 -4.27 9.16 -9.40
CA VAL A 135 -4.65 7.79 -9.03
C VAL A 135 -5.57 7.77 -7.81
N LEU A 136 -5.29 8.57 -6.78
CA LEU A 136 -6.17 8.69 -5.61
C LEU A 136 -7.57 9.17 -6.03
N GLY A 137 -7.68 10.17 -6.90
CA GLY A 137 -8.97 10.64 -7.44
C GLY A 137 -9.73 9.57 -8.24
N LEU A 138 -9.00 8.70 -8.95
CA LEU A 138 -9.62 7.56 -9.66
C LEU A 138 -10.14 6.50 -8.67
N ALA A 139 -9.38 6.22 -7.60
CA ALA A 139 -9.65 5.13 -6.64
C ALA A 139 -10.67 5.51 -5.56
N GLN A 140 -10.80 6.80 -5.24
CA GLN A 140 -11.62 7.31 -4.14
C GLN A 140 -13.05 6.77 -4.19
N GLY A 141 -13.49 6.14 -3.08
CA GLY A 141 -14.81 5.52 -2.95
C GLY A 141 -15.06 4.26 -3.79
N LYS A 142 -14.03 3.77 -4.52
CA LYS A 142 -14.15 2.58 -5.39
C LYS A 142 -13.28 1.42 -4.92
N VAL A 143 -12.01 1.68 -4.59
CA VAL A 143 -11.05 0.63 -4.24
C VAL A 143 -9.96 1.17 -3.31
N PRO A 144 -9.53 0.41 -2.30
CA PRO A 144 -8.34 0.72 -1.50
C PRO A 144 -7.06 0.74 -2.34
N VAL A 145 -6.04 1.46 -1.86
CA VAL A 145 -4.77 1.63 -2.55
C VAL A 145 -3.61 1.21 -1.65
N ASN A 146 -2.74 0.34 -2.13
CA ASN A 146 -1.43 0.07 -1.57
C ASN A 146 -0.40 0.96 -2.26
N ILE A 147 0.22 1.89 -1.53
CA ILE A 147 1.23 2.81 -2.05
C ILE A 147 2.61 2.31 -1.61
N GLU A 148 3.40 1.78 -2.54
CA GLU A 148 4.80 1.47 -2.28
C GLU A 148 5.63 2.76 -2.32
N ILE A 149 6.19 3.12 -1.15
CA ILE A 149 7.15 4.22 -1.04
C ILE A 149 8.52 3.67 -1.43
N LYS A 150 9.00 4.03 -2.63
CA LYS A 150 10.32 3.63 -3.13
C LYS A 150 11.41 4.32 -2.34
N ASN A 151 12.54 3.63 -2.15
CA ASN A 151 13.69 4.21 -1.48
C ASN A 151 14.47 5.09 -2.46
N PRO A 152 14.51 6.43 -2.29
CA PRO A 152 15.29 7.27 -3.19
C PRO A 152 16.78 6.94 -3.03
N THR A 153 17.44 6.52 -4.10
CA THR A 153 18.89 6.24 -4.10
C THR A 153 19.69 7.39 -4.67
N HIS A 154 19.01 8.33 -5.35
CA HIS A 154 19.59 9.51 -5.99
C HIS A 154 18.74 10.77 -5.77
N GLY A 155 19.35 11.93 -6.04
CA GLY A 155 18.70 13.22 -5.93
C GLY A 155 18.78 13.81 -4.51
N LYS A 156 18.04 14.89 -4.29
CA LYS A 156 18.09 15.68 -3.05
C LYS A 156 17.07 15.25 -2.00
N TYR A 157 16.14 14.37 -2.36
CA TYR A 157 15.05 13.99 -1.48
C TYR A 157 15.38 12.75 -0.67
N SER A 158 15.02 12.79 0.61
CA SER A 158 15.11 11.64 1.51
C SER A 158 13.86 10.74 1.43
N ILE A 159 13.98 9.53 1.94
CA ILE A 159 12.82 8.61 2.06
C ILE A 159 11.73 9.22 2.96
N THR A 160 12.08 9.98 3.98
CA THR A 160 11.12 10.62 4.88
C THR A 160 10.39 11.78 4.20
N GLU A 161 11.03 12.54 3.31
CA GLU A 161 10.35 13.56 2.51
C GLU A 161 9.35 12.97 1.51
N LEU A 162 9.71 11.86 0.85
CA LEU A 162 8.76 11.14 -0.01
C LEU A 162 7.58 10.61 0.82
N SER A 163 7.85 10.01 1.99
CA SER A 163 6.82 9.52 2.91
C SER A 163 5.88 10.63 3.37
N GLU A 164 6.44 11.80 3.73
CA GLU A 164 5.67 12.97 4.16
C GLU A 164 4.73 13.47 3.06
N LYS A 165 5.27 13.64 1.86
CA LYS A 165 4.49 14.09 0.71
C LYS A 165 3.39 13.10 0.34
N ALA A 166 3.68 11.80 0.34
CA ALA A 166 2.69 10.75 0.08
C ALA A 166 1.55 10.79 1.13
N LEU A 167 1.90 10.87 2.41
CA LEU A 167 0.92 11.00 3.48
C LEU A 167 0.07 12.28 3.33
N GLN A 168 0.68 13.40 2.98
CA GLN A 168 -0.04 14.66 2.78
C GLN A 168 -1.02 14.57 1.60
N GLU A 169 -0.66 13.95 0.48
CA GLU A 169 -1.58 13.77 -0.65
C GLU A 169 -2.75 12.84 -0.29
N VAL A 170 -2.48 11.75 0.43
CA VAL A 170 -3.52 10.84 0.93
C VAL A 170 -4.48 11.56 1.89
N LYS A 171 -3.96 12.42 2.77
CA LYS A 171 -4.80 13.24 3.69
C LYS A 171 -5.64 14.26 2.93
N ARG A 172 -5.10 14.94 1.92
CA ARG A 172 -5.84 15.87 1.07
C ARG A 172 -6.95 15.18 0.27
N ALA A 173 -6.72 13.95 -0.15
CA ALA A 173 -7.71 13.12 -0.82
C ALA A 173 -8.73 12.48 0.14
N GLU A 174 -8.61 12.71 1.47
CA GLU A 174 -9.44 12.09 2.51
C GLU A 174 -9.47 10.54 2.46
N MET A 175 -8.35 9.94 2.00
CA MET A 175 -8.24 8.50 1.78
C MET A 175 -7.43 7.74 2.84
N VAL A 176 -7.10 8.35 4.00
CA VAL A 176 -6.27 7.70 5.04
C VAL A 176 -6.80 6.32 5.44
N ASN A 177 -8.10 6.16 5.49
CA ASN A 177 -8.75 4.88 5.80
C ASN A 177 -8.82 3.90 4.62
N GLN A 178 -8.47 4.34 3.41
CA GLN A 178 -8.50 3.56 2.16
C GLN A 178 -7.10 3.29 1.61
N VAL A 179 -6.04 3.65 2.35
CA VAL A 179 -4.65 3.49 1.92
C VAL A 179 -3.88 2.63 2.91
N ILE A 180 -2.99 1.79 2.39
CA ILE A 180 -1.88 1.18 3.11
C ILE A 180 -0.58 1.63 2.46
N PHE A 181 0.40 2.05 3.26
CA PHE A 181 1.73 2.37 2.78
C PHE A 181 2.61 1.14 2.89
N SER A 182 3.29 0.79 1.82
CA SER A 182 4.28 -0.29 1.85
C SER A 182 5.67 0.23 1.47
N SER A 183 6.71 -0.42 1.98
CA SER A 183 8.11 -0.10 1.65
C SER A 183 9.04 -1.24 2.04
N PHE A 184 10.14 -1.38 1.31
CA PHE A 184 11.31 -2.18 1.71
C PHE A 184 12.15 -1.48 2.79
N ASN A 185 11.97 -0.17 2.97
CA ASN A 185 12.67 0.60 3.97
C ASN A 185 11.78 0.78 5.21
N PRO A 186 12.08 0.13 6.35
CA PRO A 186 11.26 0.23 7.54
C PRO A 186 11.21 1.66 8.12
N VAL A 187 12.24 2.49 7.86
CA VAL A 187 12.27 3.88 8.35
C VAL A 187 11.14 4.71 7.79
N SER A 188 10.76 4.49 6.51
CA SER A 188 9.63 5.20 5.91
C SER A 188 8.31 4.85 6.59
N LEU A 189 8.11 3.56 6.92
CA LEU A 189 6.90 3.06 7.56
C LEU A 189 6.79 3.55 9.01
N GLU A 190 7.89 3.48 9.76
CA GLU A 190 7.97 4.02 11.12
C GLU A 190 7.69 5.54 11.13
N TRP A 191 8.21 6.26 10.15
CA TRP A 191 7.97 7.69 10.01
C TRP A 191 6.48 8.00 9.74
N VAL A 192 5.86 7.26 8.80
CA VAL A 192 4.43 7.39 8.49
C VAL A 192 3.59 7.14 9.75
N GLN A 193 3.85 6.05 10.48
CA GLN A 193 3.11 5.73 11.71
C GLN A 193 3.34 6.73 12.84
N LYS A 194 4.55 7.30 12.94
CA LYS A 194 4.86 8.36 13.91
C LYS A 194 4.05 9.63 13.63
N LYS A 195 3.86 9.99 12.35
CA LYS A 195 3.12 11.20 11.94
C LYS A 195 1.61 10.99 11.89
N GLU A 196 1.18 9.79 11.54
CA GLU A 196 -0.22 9.40 11.48
C GLU A 196 -0.38 8.00 12.08
N PRO A 197 -0.62 7.89 13.40
CA PRO A 197 -0.71 6.59 14.08
C PRO A 197 -1.82 5.67 13.55
N TRP A 198 -2.76 6.19 12.80
CA TRP A 198 -3.86 5.45 12.17
C TRP A 198 -3.52 4.93 10.78
N ALA A 199 -2.42 5.39 10.19
CA ALA A 199 -1.99 4.92 8.88
C ALA A 199 -1.63 3.43 8.93
N ARG A 200 -2.16 2.66 8.01
CA ARG A 200 -1.80 1.26 7.84
C ARG A 200 -0.47 1.18 7.10
N VAL A 201 0.39 0.27 7.55
CA VAL A 201 1.67 0.02 6.91
C VAL A 201 1.87 -1.48 6.67
N ALA A 202 2.56 -1.82 5.58
CA ALA A 202 2.97 -3.17 5.23
C ALA A 202 4.47 -3.20 4.94
N PHE A 203 5.21 -4.05 5.63
CA PHE A 203 6.64 -4.19 5.38
C PHE A 203 6.90 -5.14 4.20
N LEU A 204 7.61 -4.64 3.20
CA LEU A 204 8.05 -5.41 2.04
C LEU A 204 9.40 -6.08 2.31
N TYR A 205 9.51 -7.38 1.99
CA TYR A 205 10.76 -8.12 2.14
C TYR A 205 10.95 -9.15 1.02
N HIS A 206 12.17 -9.21 0.48
CA HIS A 206 12.48 -10.00 -0.71
C HIS A 206 13.64 -10.99 -0.55
N ARG A 207 14.25 -11.04 0.65
CA ARG A 207 15.39 -11.94 0.92
C ARG A 207 14.92 -13.23 1.60
N PRO A 208 15.73 -14.32 1.58
CA PRO A 208 15.51 -15.46 2.46
C PRO A 208 15.54 -15.04 3.94
N TRP A 209 14.79 -15.74 4.77
CA TRP A 209 14.71 -15.49 6.22
C TRP A 209 14.38 -16.79 6.97
N ASN A 210 14.81 -16.88 8.25
CA ASN A 210 14.60 -18.04 9.10
C ASN A 210 13.66 -17.73 10.29
N SER A 211 13.55 -16.46 10.69
CA SER A 211 12.65 -16.04 11.77
C SER A 211 11.98 -14.71 11.45
N LEU A 212 10.83 -14.43 12.07
CA LEU A 212 10.15 -13.14 11.93
C LEU A 212 11.01 -11.99 12.49
N THR A 213 11.73 -12.25 13.58
CA THR A 213 12.67 -11.27 14.16
C THR A 213 13.78 -10.90 13.17
N GLU A 214 14.37 -11.89 12.48
CA GLU A 214 15.35 -11.63 11.42
C GLU A 214 14.73 -10.82 10.27
N LEU A 215 13.56 -11.24 9.79
CA LEU A 215 12.85 -10.58 8.70
C LEU A 215 12.53 -9.12 9.01
N THR A 216 12.02 -8.84 10.21
CA THR A 216 11.58 -7.49 10.60
C THR A 216 12.67 -6.66 11.27
N GLY A 217 13.84 -7.25 11.56
CA GLY A 217 14.88 -6.61 12.36
C GLY A 217 14.41 -6.27 13.77
N GLY A 218 13.53 -7.11 14.35
CA GLY A 218 12.94 -6.92 15.68
C GLY A 218 11.84 -5.87 15.76
N ARG A 219 11.35 -5.34 14.62
CA ARG A 219 10.24 -4.38 14.56
C ARG A 219 8.89 -5.09 14.53
N GLU A 220 7.87 -4.42 15.02
CA GLU A 220 6.49 -4.92 15.01
C GLU A 220 5.75 -4.42 13.77
N PHE A 221 5.59 -5.29 12.77
CA PHE A 221 4.72 -5.05 11.63
C PHE A 221 3.52 -6.00 11.67
N ARG A 222 2.32 -5.45 11.53
CA ARG A 222 1.08 -6.23 11.50
C ARG A 222 0.74 -6.79 10.12
N VAL A 223 1.34 -6.25 9.08
CA VAL A 223 1.17 -6.68 7.69
C VAL A 223 2.53 -6.84 7.05
N LEU A 224 2.75 -7.98 6.43
CA LEU A 224 3.96 -8.31 5.67
C LEU A 224 3.59 -8.56 4.21
N ASN A 225 4.34 -7.94 3.29
CA ASN A 225 4.31 -8.27 1.87
C ASN A 225 5.60 -9.04 1.56
N LEU A 226 5.49 -10.35 1.31
CA LEU A 226 6.66 -11.23 1.16
C LEU A 226 6.74 -11.81 -0.25
N ARG A 227 7.97 -11.96 -0.74
CA ARG A 227 8.24 -12.57 -2.04
C ARG A 227 7.90 -14.06 -2.03
N ASN A 228 7.10 -14.51 -3.01
CA ASN A 228 6.58 -15.87 -3.14
C ASN A 228 7.66 -16.97 -3.04
N ILE A 229 8.80 -16.79 -3.73
CA ILE A 229 9.88 -17.79 -3.81
C ILE A 229 10.55 -18.14 -2.46
N HIS A 230 10.33 -17.35 -1.41
CA HIS A 230 10.90 -17.58 -0.07
C HIS A 230 9.87 -18.15 0.92
N LEU A 231 8.65 -18.43 0.47
CA LEU A 231 7.58 -18.95 1.29
C LEU A 231 7.42 -20.45 1.14
N THR A 232 7.22 -21.11 2.28
CA THR A 232 6.74 -22.50 2.37
C THR A 232 5.45 -22.48 3.18
N ARG A 233 4.69 -23.59 3.12
CA ARG A 233 3.46 -23.73 3.90
C ARG A 233 3.70 -23.50 5.40
N GLU A 234 4.79 -24.07 5.93
CA GLU A 234 5.15 -23.95 7.35
C GLU A 234 5.43 -22.49 7.73
N LYS A 235 6.11 -21.72 6.84
CA LYS A 235 6.35 -20.29 7.05
C LYS A 235 5.05 -19.48 7.07
N VAL A 236 4.13 -19.77 6.16
CA VAL A 236 2.80 -19.14 6.13
C VAL A 236 2.03 -19.43 7.43
N GLU A 237 1.99 -20.69 7.86
CA GLU A 237 1.33 -21.10 9.11
C GLU A 237 1.97 -20.43 10.34
N LYS A 238 3.30 -20.30 10.37
CA LYS A 238 4.03 -19.60 11.43
C LYS A 238 3.64 -18.13 11.52
N ILE A 239 3.64 -17.40 10.39
CA ILE A 239 3.23 -15.99 10.34
C ILE A 239 1.80 -15.81 10.86
N ARG A 240 0.89 -16.68 10.42
CA ARG A 240 -0.52 -16.65 10.84
C ARG A 240 -0.71 -16.89 12.34
N LYS A 241 0.07 -17.81 12.94
CA LYS A 241 0.04 -18.06 14.39
C LYS A 241 0.46 -16.85 15.21
N GLU A 242 1.33 -16.01 14.68
CA GLU A 242 1.76 -14.74 15.31
C GLU A 242 0.71 -13.60 15.11
N GLY A 243 -0.41 -13.87 14.43
CA GLY A 243 -1.47 -12.88 14.19
C GLY A 243 -1.09 -11.81 13.15
N VAL A 244 -0.01 -12.01 12.40
CA VAL A 244 0.46 -11.09 11.36
C VAL A 244 -0.25 -11.40 10.04
N LYS A 245 -0.68 -10.37 9.33
CA LYS A 245 -1.28 -10.48 8.00
C LYS A 245 -0.21 -10.64 6.94
N LEU A 246 -0.44 -11.56 6.01
CA LEU A 246 0.52 -11.91 4.96
C LEU A 246 -0.08 -11.70 3.58
N ASN A 247 0.52 -10.78 2.82
CA ASN A 247 0.36 -10.71 1.38
C ASN A 247 1.58 -11.31 0.68
N VAL A 248 1.34 -11.97 -0.44
CA VAL A 248 2.40 -12.60 -1.24
C VAL A 248 2.53 -11.90 -2.58
N TYR A 249 3.76 -11.55 -2.98
CA TYR A 249 4.06 -10.92 -4.27
C TYR A 249 5.24 -11.59 -4.97
N THR A 250 5.34 -11.52 -6.28
CA THR A 250 4.29 -11.28 -7.26
C THR A 250 3.91 -12.63 -7.82
N VAL A 251 2.67 -13.02 -7.68
CA VAL A 251 2.17 -14.35 -8.04
C VAL A 251 1.34 -14.25 -9.31
N ASN A 252 1.78 -14.90 -10.39
CA ASN A 252 1.17 -14.75 -11.71
C ASN A 252 0.71 -16.06 -12.36
N SER A 253 1.35 -17.20 -12.04
CA SER A 253 0.93 -18.51 -12.57
C SER A 253 -0.30 -19.02 -11.84
N GLU A 254 -1.19 -19.73 -12.54
CA GLU A 254 -2.41 -20.30 -11.95
C GLU A 254 -2.08 -21.29 -10.85
N GLU A 255 -1.04 -22.09 -11.05
CA GLU A 255 -0.57 -23.07 -10.06
C GLU A 255 -0.18 -22.43 -8.74
N GLU A 256 0.65 -21.35 -8.79
CA GLU A 256 1.06 -20.62 -7.58
C GLU A 256 -0.12 -19.87 -6.94
N LEU A 257 -1.01 -19.26 -7.74
CA LEU A 257 -2.23 -18.62 -7.25
C LEU A 257 -3.07 -19.61 -6.43
N GLU A 258 -3.34 -20.78 -7.00
CA GLU A 258 -4.06 -21.85 -6.30
C GLU A 258 -3.33 -22.34 -5.05
N GLN A 259 -2.00 -22.47 -5.12
CA GLN A 259 -1.17 -22.90 -4.01
C GLN A 259 -1.29 -21.93 -2.82
N PHE A 260 -1.13 -20.62 -3.04
CA PHE A 260 -1.20 -19.63 -1.97
C PHE A 260 -2.63 -19.45 -1.45
N VAL A 261 -3.65 -19.60 -2.29
CA VAL A 261 -5.05 -19.70 -1.84
C VAL A 261 -5.25 -20.89 -0.89
N ARG A 262 -4.73 -22.08 -1.25
CA ARG A 262 -4.79 -23.27 -0.36
C ARG A 262 -3.99 -23.09 0.93
N TRP A 263 -2.89 -22.35 0.92
CA TRP A 263 -2.12 -22.06 2.13
C TRP A 263 -2.78 -21.02 3.03
N GLY A 264 -3.80 -20.31 2.53
CA GLY A 264 -4.61 -19.38 3.30
C GLY A 264 -3.85 -18.10 3.65
N VAL A 265 -3.11 -17.53 2.72
CA VAL A 265 -2.55 -16.18 2.84
C VAL A 265 -3.68 -15.14 2.89
N ASP A 266 -3.42 -13.96 3.45
CA ASP A 266 -4.46 -12.92 3.58
C ASP A 266 -4.68 -12.15 2.27
N GLY A 267 -3.66 -12.01 1.43
CA GLY A 267 -3.76 -11.36 0.13
C GLY A 267 -2.72 -11.87 -0.88
N ILE A 268 -3.05 -11.74 -2.15
CA ILE A 268 -2.14 -12.05 -3.25
C ILE A 268 -2.02 -10.83 -4.15
N ILE A 269 -0.78 -10.36 -4.33
CA ILE A 269 -0.41 -9.27 -5.22
C ILE A 269 -0.01 -9.89 -6.57
N THR A 270 -0.78 -9.60 -7.61
CA THR A 270 -0.67 -10.24 -8.92
C THR A 270 -0.84 -9.26 -10.08
N ASN A 271 -0.16 -9.53 -11.20
CA ASN A 271 -0.37 -8.83 -12.47
C ASN A 271 -1.69 -9.23 -13.16
N TYR A 272 -2.30 -10.35 -12.73
CA TYR A 272 -3.47 -10.96 -13.35
C TYR A 272 -4.61 -11.13 -12.32
N PRO A 273 -5.22 -10.03 -11.86
CA PRO A 273 -6.28 -10.09 -10.85
C PRO A 273 -7.51 -10.88 -11.32
N ASP A 274 -7.81 -10.88 -12.61
CA ASP A 274 -8.88 -11.65 -13.24
C ASP A 274 -8.72 -13.17 -13.04
N ARG A 275 -7.48 -13.69 -13.19
CA ARG A 275 -7.17 -15.11 -12.95
C ARG A 275 -7.44 -15.50 -11.50
N LEU A 276 -6.94 -14.69 -10.56
CA LEU A 276 -7.16 -14.95 -9.14
C LEU A 276 -8.66 -14.90 -8.79
N ILE A 277 -9.39 -13.91 -9.31
CA ILE A 277 -10.84 -13.78 -9.10
C ILE A 277 -11.57 -15.02 -9.63
N ARG A 278 -11.20 -15.54 -10.80
CA ARG A 278 -11.78 -16.76 -11.37
C ARG A 278 -11.55 -17.95 -10.43
N ILE A 279 -10.30 -18.17 -10.00
CA ILE A 279 -9.92 -19.26 -9.08
C ILE A 279 -10.73 -19.18 -7.77
N LEU A 280 -10.89 -17.98 -7.21
CA LEU A 280 -11.61 -17.78 -5.96
C LEU A 280 -13.12 -18.02 -6.11
N LYS A 281 -13.73 -17.62 -7.23
CA LYS A 281 -15.14 -17.91 -7.54
C LYS A 281 -15.40 -19.40 -7.67
N GLU A 282 -14.52 -20.15 -8.32
CA GLU A 282 -14.64 -21.60 -8.49
C GLU A 282 -14.52 -22.36 -7.16
N LYS A 283 -13.85 -21.80 -6.17
CA LYS A 283 -13.63 -22.42 -4.84
C LYS A 283 -14.57 -21.90 -3.74
N THR A 284 -15.38 -20.89 -4.04
CA THR A 284 -16.39 -20.37 -3.11
C THR A 284 -17.74 -20.94 -3.54
N PRO A 285 -18.40 -21.77 -2.71
CA PRO A 285 -19.68 -22.39 -3.01
C PRO A 285 -20.80 -21.35 -3.17
#